data_b355c9c244de084d40d72b885cefc7aa
#
_entry.id   b355c9c244de084d40d72b885cefc7aa
#
_cell.length_a   1.000
_cell.length_b   1.000
_cell.length_c   1.000
_cell.angle_alpha   90.00
_cell.angle_beta   90.00
_cell.angle_gamma   90.00
#
_symmetry.space_group_name_H-M   'P 1'
#
loop_
_entity.id
_entity.type
_entity.pdbx_description
1 polymer ?
#
loop_
_entity_poly.entity_id
_entity_poly.type
_entity_poly.pdbx_seq_one_letter_code
_entity_poly.pdbx_strand_id
1 'polypeptide(L)'
;MRRCPLCLRLDTRLFHQDKKRSFHTCGHCGLVFADGGAHLPPQAIRSRYGRGGSLENQRNLPQFVLPLLHELGQQSQSSLSGLNYGRLLDDETLTLIEEAGHRLKQYDPFVAPDTEALQQQYDFICCYRVFEHFGAPHREWQLFQRLLSEGGYLALSTRLLTDPGRFGKWHHKNNLAHVSFPSRETFEYLAAHSGFRLIFAENDLILMQKASGSAIKRDPNLTPGN
;
A
#
# COMPACT_ATOMS: atom_id res chain seq x y z
N MET A 1 7.85 -0.56 25.32
CA MET A 1 6.96 0.07 24.31
C MET A 1 7.53 -0.14 22.93
N ARG A 2 6.72 -0.44 21.94
CA ARG A 2 7.16 -0.60 20.55
C ARG A 2 6.75 0.62 19.73
N ARG A 3 7.55 0.98 18.74
CA ARG A 3 7.21 2.06 17.83
C ARG A 3 6.32 1.50 16.70
N CYS A 4 5.23 2.19 16.39
CA CYS A 4 4.39 1.84 15.24
C CYS A 4 5.20 1.98 13.93
N PRO A 5 5.23 0.97 13.05
CA PRO A 5 6.03 1.03 11.83
C PRO A 5 5.43 1.96 10.75
N LEU A 6 4.20 2.46 10.94
CA LEU A 6 3.53 3.38 10.02
C LEU A 6 3.60 4.83 10.49
N CYS A 7 3.02 5.16 11.64
CA CYS A 7 2.97 6.54 12.14
C CYS A 7 4.12 6.92 13.07
N LEU A 8 5.02 5.98 13.38
CA LEU A 8 6.21 6.11 14.21
C LEU A 8 5.96 6.48 15.68
N ARG A 9 4.72 6.57 16.14
CA ARG A 9 4.37 6.85 17.54
C ARG A 9 4.59 5.64 18.44
N LEU A 10 4.77 5.90 19.73
CA LEU A 10 5.00 4.85 20.76
C LEU A 10 3.70 4.35 21.41
N ASP A 11 2.56 4.89 21.04
CA ASP A 11 1.24 4.47 21.52
C ASP A 11 0.83 3.12 20.90
N THR A 12 1.48 2.06 21.37
CA THR A 12 1.21 0.70 20.92
C THR A 12 1.00 -0.24 22.07
N ARG A 13 0.08 -1.19 21.92
CA ARG A 13 -0.25 -2.20 22.92
C ARG A 13 -0.29 -3.59 22.27
N LEU A 14 -0.07 -4.62 23.08
CA LEU A 14 -0.26 -6.01 22.66
C LEU A 14 -1.72 -6.18 22.21
N PHE A 15 -1.90 -6.71 21.01
CA PHE A 15 -3.19 -6.93 20.39
C PHE A 15 -3.58 -8.41 20.37
N HIS A 16 -2.64 -9.25 19.95
CA HIS A 16 -2.82 -10.70 19.91
C HIS A 16 -1.48 -11.40 20.01
N GLN A 17 -1.47 -12.61 20.58
CA GLN A 17 -0.30 -13.47 20.61
C GLN A 17 -0.70 -14.89 20.26
N ASP A 18 0.05 -15.51 19.38
CA ASP A 18 -0.03 -16.93 19.09
C ASP A 18 1.32 -17.61 19.37
N LYS A 19 1.42 -18.92 19.09
CA LYS A 19 2.64 -19.70 19.36
C LYS A 19 3.88 -19.22 18.60
N LYS A 20 3.70 -18.43 17.54
CA LYS A 20 4.77 -18.03 16.62
C LYS A 20 5.10 -16.55 16.71
N ARG A 21 4.11 -15.69 16.94
CA ARG A 21 4.24 -14.24 16.84
C ARG A 21 3.39 -13.49 17.84
N SER A 22 3.89 -12.31 18.23
CA SER A 22 3.12 -11.28 18.90
C SER A 22 2.72 -10.20 17.91
N PHE A 23 1.51 -9.69 18.02
CA PHE A 23 0.96 -8.62 17.21
C PHE A 23 0.60 -7.44 18.12
N HIS A 24 0.87 -6.24 17.64
CA HIS A 24 0.60 -5.01 18.36
C HIS A 24 -0.38 -4.15 17.55
N THR A 25 -1.20 -3.37 18.22
CA THR A 25 -2.03 -2.34 17.59
C THR A 25 -1.54 -0.96 18.01
N CYS A 26 -1.60 -0.02 17.07
CA CYS A 26 -1.34 1.39 17.33
C CYS A 26 -2.65 2.09 17.70
N GLY A 27 -2.71 2.72 18.88
CA GLY A 27 -3.88 3.51 19.31
C GLY A 27 -4.10 4.79 18.52
N HIS A 28 -3.11 5.18 17.68
CA HIS A 28 -3.15 6.43 16.94
C HIS A 28 -3.58 6.27 15.47
N CYS A 29 -3.07 5.25 14.76
CA CYS A 29 -3.39 5.03 13.34
C CYS A 29 -4.15 3.73 13.08
N GLY A 30 -4.50 2.98 14.11
CA GLY A 30 -5.26 1.74 13.98
C GLY A 30 -4.50 0.55 13.35
N LEU A 31 -3.24 0.73 12.89
CA LEU A 31 -2.49 -0.36 12.28
C LEU A 31 -2.25 -1.48 13.30
N VAL A 32 -2.58 -2.71 12.92
CA VAL A 32 -2.09 -3.92 13.59
C VAL A 32 -0.85 -4.41 12.86
N PHE A 33 0.21 -4.77 13.60
CA PHE A 33 1.48 -5.20 13.01
C PHE A 33 2.15 -6.29 13.84
N ALA A 34 2.89 -7.16 13.15
CA ALA A 34 3.69 -8.19 13.79
C ALA A 34 4.96 -7.59 14.41
N ASP A 35 5.41 -8.18 15.53
CA ASP A 35 6.69 -7.83 16.13
C ASP A 35 7.85 -7.97 15.16
N GLY A 36 8.75 -6.98 15.11
CA GLY A 36 9.90 -6.98 14.20
C GLY A 36 10.81 -8.20 14.33
N GLY A 37 10.93 -8.77 15.54
CA GLY A 37 11.67 -10.02 15.76
C GLY A 37 11.07 -11.25 15.08
N ALA A 38 9.81 -11.17 14.64
CA ALA A 38 9.12 -12.22 13.91
C ALA A 38 9.10 -12.01 12.39
N HIS A 39 9.74 -10.97 11.87
CA HIS A 39 9.85 -10.73 10.44
C HIS A 39 10.79 -11.78 9.81
N LEU A 40 10.39 -12.28 8.65
CA LEU A 40 11.25 -13.18 7.90
C LEU A 40 12.48 -12.44 7.35
N PRO A 41 13.64 -13.12 7.25
CA PRO A 41 14.79 -12.56 6.57
C PRO A 41 14.48 -12.28 5.08
N PRO A 42 15.12 -11.28 4.44
CA PRO A 42 14.83 -10.87 3.06
C PRO A 42 14.82 -12.02 2.05
N GLN A 43 15.74 -12.98 2.17
CA GLN A 43 15.80 -14.14 1.30
C GLN A 43 14.56 -15.04 1.42
N ALA A 44 14.05 -15.23 2.64
CA ALA A 44 12.85 -16.03 2.88
C ALA A 44 11.58 -15.31 2.41
N ILE A 45 11.55 -13.96 2.52
CA ILE A 45 10.49 -13.12 1.94
C ILE A 45 10.51 -13.27 0.42
N ARG A 46 11.65 -13.05 -0.21
CA ARG A 46 11.82 -13.18 -1.67
C ARG A 46 11.36 -14.55 -2.19
N SER A 47 11.79 -15.65 -1.54
CA SER A 47 11.38 -17.01 -1.91
C SER A 47 9.87 -17.24 -1.77
N ARG A 48 9.21 -16.67 -0.78
CA ARG A 48 7.77 -16.78 -0.57
C ARG A 48 6.97 -15.86 -1.47
N TYR A 49 7.46 -14.65 -1.67
CA TYR A 49 6.86 -13.64 -2.53
C TYR A 49 6.88 -14.10 -4.00
N GLY A 50 8.02 -14.61 -4.48
CA GLY A 50 8.14 -15.18 -5.83
C GLY A 50 7.26 -16.42 -6.05
N ARG A 51 7.08 -17.27 -5.03
CA ARG A 51 6.11 -18.41 -5.06
C ARG A 51 4.65 -17.96 -4.89
N GLY A 52 4.43 -16.81 -4.26
CA GLY A 52 3.11 -16.20 -4.07
C GLY A 52 2.62 -15.41 -5.30
N GLY A 53 3.39 -15.39 -6.40
CA GLY A 53 2.87 -15.14 -7.73
C GLY A 53 1.94 -16.30 -8.16
N SER A 54 0.94 -16.60 -7.28
CA SER A 54 -0.05 -17.61 -7.59
C SER A 54 -0.73 -17.24 -8.91
N LEU A 55 -1.13 -18.24 -9.68
CA LEU A 55 -1.98 -18.05 -10.86
C LEU A 55 -3.17 -17.13 -10.58
N GLU A 56 -3.66 -17.13 -9.34
CA GLU A 56 -4.70 -16.23 -8.86
C GLU A 56 -4.28 -14.75 -8.87
N ASN A 57 -3.09 -14.43 -8.37
CA ASN A 57 -2.58 -13.05 -8.40
C ASN A 57 -2.29 -12.58 -9.83
N GLN A 58 -1.77 -13.44 -10.70
CA GLN A 58 -1.55 -13.12 -12.11
C GLN A 58 -2.85 -12.81 -12.84
N ARG A 59 -3.94 -13.53 -12.53
CA ARG A 59 -5.27 -13.27 -13.10
C ARG A 59 -5.94 -12.01 -12.53
N ASN A 60 -5.79 -11.78 -11.23
CA ASN A 60 -6.52 -10.72 -10.53
C ASN A 60 -5.84 -9.35 -10.62
N LEU A 61 -4.52 -9.30 -10.88
CA LEU A 61 -3.81 -8.04 -11.00
C LEU A 61 -4.27 -7.21 -12.22
N PRO A 62 -4.40 -7.79 -13.44
CA PRO A 62 -5.00 -7.08 -14.57
C PRO A 62 -6.42 -6.59 -14.27
N GLN A 63 -7.24 -7.43 -13.61
CA GLN A 63 -8.61 -7.07 -13.22
C GLN A 63 -8.67 -5.92 -12.19
N PHE A 64 -7.61 -5.68 -11.46
CA PHE A 64 -7.48 -4.55 -10.56
C PHE A 64 -7.01 -3.29 -11.30
N VAL A 65 -6.04 -3.41 -12.22
CA VAL A 65 -5.39 -2.26 -12.88
C VAL A 65 -6.22 -1.72 -14.05
N LEU A 66 -6.74 -2.58 -14.93
CA LEU A 66 -7.42 -2.15 -16.16
C LEU A 66 -8.70 -1.34 -15.90
N PRO A 67 -9.62 -1.76 -15.00
CA PRO A 67 -10.81 -0.95 -14.68
C PRO A 67 -10.45 0.41 -14.07
N LEU A 68 -9.43 0.46 -13.20
CA LEU A 68 -8.95 1.71 -12.62
C LEU A 68 -8.46 2.67 -13.70
N LEU A 69 -7.64 2.18 -14.64
CA LEU A 69 -7.13 2.97 -15.75
C LEU A 69 -8.26 3.48 -16.66
N HIS A 70 -9.24 2.64 -16.94
CA HIS A 70 -10.40 3.04 -17.70
C HIS A 70 -11.14 4.21 -17.05
N GLU A 71 -11.45 4.10 -15.75
CA GLU A 71 -12.14 5.16 -15.01
C GLU A 71 -11.32 6.45 -14.92
N LEU A 72 -10.04 6.37 -14.62
CA LEU A 72 -9.16 7.54 -14.55
C LEU A 72 -8.97 8.18 -15.94
N GLY A 73 -8.84 7.38 -16.99
CA GLY A 73 -8.72 7.85 -18.38
C GLY A 73 -9.96 8.60 -18.84
N GLN A 74 -11.16 8.12 -18.49
CA GLN A 74 -12.42 8.81 -18.78
C GLN A 74 -12.50 10.18 -18.10
N GLN A 75 -12.01 10.30 -16.88
CA GLN A 75 -12.03 11.55 -16.11
C GLN A 75 -11.00 12.57 -16.62
N SER A 76 -9.80 12.11 -17.00
CA SER A 76 -8.70 13.00 -17.40
C SER A 76 -8.73 13.42 -18.87
N GLN A 77 -9.36 12.65 -19.74
CA GLN A 77 -9.33 12.81 -21.21
C GLN A 77 -7.90 12.94 -21.80
N SER A 78 -6.89 12.45 -21.07
CA SER A 78 -5.47 12.55 -21.43
C SER A 78 -4.75 11.25 -21.17
N SER A 79 -3.59 11.10 -21.80
CA SER A 79 -2.66 9.99 -21.51
C SER A 79 -2.21 10.05 -20.06
N LEU A 80 -2.33 8.92 -19.36
CA LEU A 80 -1.91 8.76 -17.97
C LEU A 80 -0.56 8.05 -17.87
N SER A 81 0.29 8.52 -16.96
CA SER A 81 1.53 7.86 -16.58
C SER A 81 1.37 7.22 -15.19
N GLY A 82 1.56 5.92 -15.10
CA GLY A 82 1.37 5.17 -13.87
C GLY A 82 2.58 4.36 -13.42
N LEU A 83 2.55 3.97 -12.15
CA LEU A 83 3.47 3.01 -11.55
C LEU A 83 2.70 1.83 -10.97
N ASN A 84 3.00 0.63 -11.42
CA ASN A 84 2.61 -0.60 -10.75
C ASN A 84 3.72 -0.99 -9.75
N TYR A 85 3.43 -0.87 -8.45
CA TYR A 85 4.38 -1.10 -7.37
C TYR A 85 4.15 -2.46 -6.71
N GLY A 86 5.12 -3.34 -6.82
CA GLY A 86 5.12 -4.67 -6.25
C GLY A 86 4.97 -5.74 -7.31
N ARG A 87 3.85 -6.43 -7.41
CA ARG A 87 3.65 -7.55 -8.34
C ARG A 87 3.63 -7.08 -9.79
N LEU A 88 4.25 -7.88 -10.68
CA LEU A 88 4.35 -7.54 -12.10
C LEU A 88 3.12 -8.00 -12.88
N LEU A 89 2.67 -7.16 -13.79
CA LEU A 89 1.75 -7.48 -14.88
C LEU A 89 2.52 -8.23 -15.99
N ASP A 90 1.80 -9.02 -16.76
CA ASP A 90 2.31 -9.64 -17.97
C ASP A 90 2.41 -8.66 -19.15
N ASP A 91 3.15 -9.05 -20.17
CA ASP A 91 3.40 -8.22 -21.36
C ASP A 91 2.12 -7.95 -22.17
N GLU A 92 1.16 -8.90 -22.17
CA GLU A 92 -0.12 -8.74 -22.84
C GLU A 92 -0.92 -7.58 -22.19
N THR A 93 -1.00 -7.56 -20.85
CA THR A 93 -1.67 -6.48 -20.12
C THR A 93 -0.97 -5.13 -20.36
N LEU A 94 0.36 -5.11 -20.37
CA LEU A 94 1.11 -3.88 -20.65
C LEU A 94 0.83 -3.34 -22.06
N THR A 95 0.77 -4.22 -23.05
CA THR A 95 0.41 -3.86 -24.43
C THR A 95 -0.98 -3.25 -24.51
N LEU A 96 -1.98 -3.84 -23.82
CA LEU A 96 -3.33 -3.28 -23.77
C LEU A 96 -3.36 -1.87 -23.15
N ILE A 97 -2.54 -1.61 -22.14
CA ILE A 97 -2.41 -0.29 -21.50
C ILE A 97 -1.82 0.73 -22.47
N GLU A 98 -0.78 0.35 -23.23
CA GLU A 98 -0.15 1.20 -24.23
C GLU A 98 -1.08 1.50 -25.41
N GLU A 99 -1.80 0.49 -25.90
CA GLU A 99 -2.82 0.64 -26.96
C GLU A 99 -3.96 1.57 -26.52
N ALA A 100 -4.30 1.58 -25.22
CA ALA A 100 -5.25 2.53 -24.64
C ALA A 100 -4.68 3.96 -24.49
N GLY A 101 -3.43 4.19 -24.92
CA GLY A 101 -2.78 5.51 -24.89
C GLY A 101 -2.16 5.87 -23.52
N HIS A 102 -2.02 4.93 -22.61
CA HIS A 102 -1.44 5.15 -21.29
C HIS A 102 -0.02 4.56 -21.19
N ARG A 103 0.72 4.94 -20.15
CA ARG A 103 2.05 4.40 -19.86
C ARG A 103 2.08 3.85 -18.43
N LEU A 104 2.62 2.66 -18.25
CA LEU A 104 2.76 2.05 -16.94
C LEU A 104 4.19 1.54 -16.76
N LYS A 105 4.92 2.12 -15.82
CA LYS A 105 6.17 1.53 -15.34
C LYS A 105 5.88 0.51 -14.26
N GLN A 106 6.76 -0.46 -14.13
CA GLN A 106 6.68 -1.50 -13.11
C GLN A 106 7.91 -1.45 -12.21
N TYR A 107 7.67 -1.65 -10.92
CA TYR A 107 8.73 -1.79 -9.92
C TYR A 107 8.37 -2.89 -8.93
N ASP A 108 9.25 -3.85 -8.77
CA ASP A 108 9.18 -4.86 -7.71
C ASP A 108 10.57 -4.99 -7.06
N PRO A 109 10.70 -4.79 -5.72
CA PRO A 109 12.00 -4.80 -5.06
C PRO A 109 12.73 -6.13 -5.11
N PHE A 110 12.03 -7.22 -5.47
CA PHE A 110 12.60 -8.58 -5.50
C PHE A 110 12.84 -9.12 -6.91
N VAL A 111 12.01 -8.71 -7.86
CA VAL A 111 11.98 -9.31 -9.21
C VAL A 111 12.40 -8.31 -10.29
N ALA A 112 11.99 -7.06 -10.16
CA ALA A 112 12.30 -5.98 -11.10
C ALA A 112 12.68 -4.70 -10.34
N PRO A 113 13.87 -4.67 -9.68
CA PRO A 113 14.30 -3.55 -8.83
C PRO A 113 14.83 -2.36 -9.66
N ASP A 114 14.09 -1.95 -10.70
CA ASP A 114 14.44 -0.79 -11.52
C ASP A 114 14.19 0.51 -10.73
N THR A 115 15.27 1.07 -10.18
CA THR A 115 15.19 2.30 -9.39
C THR A 115 14.91 3.55 -10.23
N GLU A 116 15.04 3.50 -11.55
CA GLU A 116 14.64 4.63 -12.42
C GLU A 116 13.14 4.89 -12.33
N ALA A 117 12.33 3.83 -12.17
CA ALA A 117 10.90 3.96 -11.93
C ALA A 117 10.59 4.74 -10.64
N LEU A 118 11.52 4.89 -9.72
CA LEU A 118 11.37 5.62 -8.46
C LEU A 118 11.89 7.06 -8.51
N GLN A 119 12.24 7.58 -9.71
CA GLN A 119 12.83 8.91 -9.87
C GLN A 119 11.90 9.93 -10.55
N GLN A 120 10.70 9.52 -10.94
CA GLN A 120 9.73 10.37 -11.61
C GLN A 120 8.38 10.41 -10.87
N GLN A 121 7.52 11.33 -11.27
CA GLN A 121 6.16 11.41 -10.74
C GLN A 121 5.17 10.74 -11.69
N TYR A 122 4.04 10.30 -11.12
CA TYR A 122 3.00 9.54 -11.79
C TYR A 122 1.62 10.12 -11.50
N ASP A 123 0.71 10.00 -12.44
CA ASP A 123 -0.69 10.36 -12.27
C ASP A 123 -1.43 9.35 -11.40
N PHE A 124 -0.96 8.10 -11.38
CA PHE A 124 -1.48 7.07 -10.48
C PHE A 124 -0.42 6.06 -10.06
N ILE A 125 -0.62 5.45 -8.90
CA ILE A 125 0.15 4.30 -8.42
C ILE A 125 -0.82 3.18 -8.07
N CYS A 126 -0.54 1.98 -8.60
CA CYS A 126 -1.22 0.74 -8.23
C CYS A 126 -0.33 -0.10 -7.31
N CYS A 127 -0.90 -0.66 -6.24
CA CYS A 127 -0.19 -1.55 -5.32
C CYS A 127 -1.13 -2.70 -4.92
N TYR A 128 -0.98 -3.86 -5.58
CA TYR A 128 -1.88 -5.00 -5.43
C TYR A 128 -1.29 -6.08 -4.51
N ARG A 129 -1.94 -6.31 -3.35
CA ARG A 129 -1.56 -7.37 -2.40
C ARG A 129 -0.09 -7.30 -1.98
N VAL A 130 0.39 -6.10 -1.63
CA VAL A 130 1.78 -5.84 -1.21
C VAL A 130 1.85 -5.15 0.15
N PHE A 131 0.87 -4.32 0.51
CA PHE A 131 0.87 -3.54 1.76
C PHE A 131 1.08 -4.42 3.00
N GLU A 132 0.48 -5.59 3.04
CA GLU A 132 0.61 -6.56 4.12
C GLU A 132 2.04 -7.06 4.32
N HIS A 133 2.92 -6.91 3.32
CA HIS A 133 4.33 -7.29 3.37
C HIS A 133 5.27 -6.17 3.82
N PHE A 134 4.80 -4.93 3.92
CA PHE A 134 5.63 -3.79 4.32
C PHE A 134 6.07 -3.91 5.77
N GLY A 135 7.35 -4.14 5.99
CA GLY A 135 7.96 -4.16 7.33
C GLY A 135 8.16 -2.76 7.91
N ALA A 136 8.23 -1.75 7.05
CA ALA A 136 8.37 -0.34 7.41
C ALA A 136 7.43 0.54 6.57
N PRO A 137 6.09 0.34 6.67
CA PRO A 137 5.11 0.97 5.78
C PRO A 137 5.18 2.50 5.74
N HIS A 138 5.82 3.15 6.73
CA HIS A 138 6.06 4.60 6.68
C HIS A 138 6.99 5.00 5.52
N ARG A 139 7.97 4.14 5.15
CA ARG A 139 8.93 4.42 4.06
C ARG A 139 8.24 4.32 2.71
N GLU A 140 7.47 3.26 2.51
CA GLU A 140 6.69 3.07 1.28
C GLU A 140 5.63 4.18 1.15
N TRP A 141 5.01 4.58 2.28
CA TRP A 141 4.06 5.69 2.27
C TRP A 141 4.69 7.01 1.85
N GLN A 142 5.86 7.35 2.42
CA GLN A 142 6.63 8.52 2.01
C GLN A 142 7.06 8.45 0.53
N LEU A 143 7.40 7.25 0.05
CA LEU A 143 7.72 7.03 -1.36
C LEU A 143 6.51 7.33 -2.24
N PHE A 144 5.33 6.80 -1.93
CA PHE A 144 4.11 7.07 -2.69
C PHE A 144 3.74 8.56 -2.69
N GLN A 145 3.88 9.25 -1.55
CA GLN A 145 3.68 10.70 -1.47
C GLN A 145 4.60 11.46 -2.43
N ARG A 146 5.86 11.05 -2.55
CA ARG A 146 6.84 11.69 -3.42
C ARG A 146 6.59 11.39 -4.90
N LEU A 147 6.24 10.15 -5.22
CA LEU A 147 6.07 9.68 -6.59
C LEU A 147 4.73 10.07 -7.22
N LEU A 148 3.72 10.41 -6.44
CA LEU A 148 2.44 10.87 -6.97
C LEU A 148 2.49 12.36 -7.29
N SER A 149 2.01 12.72 -8.48
CA SER A 149 1.71 14.10 -8.86
C SER A 149 0.59 14.67 -7.97
N GLU A 150 0.48 15.98 -7.88
CA GLU A 150 -0.69 16.62 -7.26
C GLU A 150 -1.97 16.22 -8.02
N GLY A 151 -3.01 15.88 -7.28
CA GLY A 151 -4.24 15.33 -7.85
C GLY A 151 -4.15 13.86 -8.27
N GLY A 152 -2.97 13.25 -8.22
CA GLY A 152 -2.75 11.85 -8.60
C GLY A 152 -3.41 10.84 -7.66
N TYR A 153 -3.62 9.63 -8.15
CA TYR A 153 -4.38 8.58 -7.46
C TYR A 153 -3.49 7.46 -6.96
N LEU A 154 -3.72 7.04 -5.71
CA LEU A 154 -3.14 5.83 -5.11
C LEU A 154 -4.22 4.77 -4.97
N ALA A 155 -4.09 3.69 -5.71
CA ALA A 155 -4.96 2.52 -5.61
C ALA A 155 -4.22 1.37 -4.93
N LEU A 156 -4.80 0.87 -3.85
CA LEU A 156 -4.25 -0.23 -3.09
C LEU A 156 -5.25 -1.38 -3.04
N SER A 157 -4.76 -2.61 -3.16
CA SER A 157 -5.52 -3.79 -2.76
C SER A 157 -4.78 -4.48 -1.61
N THR A 158 -5.43 -4.58 -0.46
CA THR A 158 -4.96 -5.32 0.71
C THR A 158 -6.13 -5.73 1.58
N ARG A 159 -6.01 -6.84 2.29
CA ARG A 159 -7.09 -7.29 3.18
C ARG A 159 -7.21 -6.38 4.39
N LEU A 160 -8.36 -5.74 4.51
CA LEU A 160 -8.67 -4.90 5.67
C LEU A 160 -9.02 -5.75 6.89
N LEU A 161 -8.51 -5.37 8.04
CA LEU A 161 -8.93 -5.91 9.33
C LEU A 161 -10.27 -5.28 9.72
N THR A 162 -11.37 -5.99 9.44
CA THR A 162 -12.73 -5.52 9.68
C THR A 162 -13.29 -5.95 11.03
N ASP A 163 -12.81 -7.08 11.57
CA ASP A 163 -13.25 -7.63 12.86
C ASP A 163 -12.03 -7.96 13.75
N PRO A 164 -11.64 -7.02 14.64
CA PRO A 164 -10.54 -7.24 15.58
C PRO A 164 -10.73 -8.47 16.48
N GLY A 165 -11.97 -8.80 16.88
CA GLY A 165 -12.27 -9.94 17.73
C GLY A 165 -12.02 -11.29 17.07
N ARG A 166 -12.04 -11.36 15.76
CA ARG A 166 -11.80 -12.59 14.99
C ARG A 166 -10.36 -12.71 14.47
N PHE A 167 -9.46 -11.75 14.77
CA PHE A 167 -8.08 -11.74 14.29
C PHE A 167 -7.35 -13.07 14.57
N GLY A 168 -7.53 -13.65 15.75
CA GLY A 168 -6.90 -14.92 16.12
C GLY A 168 -7.21 -16.09 15.16
N LYS A 169 -8.40 -16.08 14.55
CA LYS A 169 -8.89 -17.08 13.58
C LYS A 169 -8.69 -16.65 12.11
N TRP A 170 -8.19 -15.45 11.86
CA TRP A 170 -8.07 -14.92 10.52
C TRP A 170 -6.89 -15.55 9.76
N HIS A 171 -7.16 -16.28 8.69
CA HIS A 171 -6.13 -16.99 7.90
C HIS A 171 -5.04 -16.07 7.36
N HIS A 172 -5.38 -14.83 7.03
CA HIS A 172 -4.44 -13.86 6.47
C HIS A 172 -3.22 -13.62 7.37
N LYS A 173 -3.41 -13.59 8.70
CA LYS A 173 -2.31 -13.48 9.66
C LYS A 173 -1.38 -14.69 9.70
N ASN A 174 -1.80 -15.87 9.20
CA ASN A 174 -0.99 -17.07 9.28
C ASN A 174 0.17 -17.10 8.28
N ASN A 175 0.11 -16.28 7.24
CA ASN A 175 1.25 -16.08 6.35
C ASN A 175 2.33 -15.29 7.09
N LEU A 176 3.49 -15.91 7.31
CA LEU A 176 4.60 -15.28 8.03
C LEU A 176 5.22 -14.08 7.32
N ALA A 177 4.98 -13.93 6.02
CA ALA A 177 5.40 -12.76 5.26
C ALA A 177 4.46 -11.56 5.43
N HIS A 178 3.26 -11.76 6.02
CA HIS A 178 2.36 -10.66 6.34
C HIS A 178 2.70 -10.10 7.71
N VAL A 179 3.08 -8.86 7.75
CA VAL A 179 3.56 -8.16 8.95
C VAL A 179 2.80 -6.87 9.26
N SER A 180 2.04 -6.35 8.29
CA SER A 180 1.20 -5.16 8.43
C SER A 180 -0.25 -5.48 8.08
N PHE A 181 -1.18 -5.14 8.96
CA PHE A 181 -2.61 -5.47 8.86
C PHE A 181 -3.42 -4.20 9.05
N PRO A 182 -3.67 -3.46 7.96
CA PRO A 182 -4.41 -2.21 8.04
C PRO A 182 -5.90 -2.46 8.24
N SER A 183 -6.57 -1.48 8.82
CA SER A 183 -8.02 -1.34 8.84
C SER A 183 -8.43 -0.13 7.98
N ARG A 184 -9.74 0.10 7.82
CA ARG A 184 -10.25 1.33 7.22
C ARG A 184 -9.75 2.58 7.98
N GLU A 185 -9.75 2.52 9.32
CA GLU A 185 -9.23 3.58 10.20
C GLU A 185 -7.77 3.94 9.88
N THR A 186 -6.94 2.94 9.52
CA THR A 186 -5.55 3.19 9.11
C THR A 186 -5.48 4.11 7.89
N PHE A 187 -6.32 3.90 6.90
CA PHE A 187 -6.34 4.74 5.69
C PHE A 187 -7.00 6.09 5.91
N GLU A 188 -8.01 6.18 6.77
CA GLU A 188 -8.58 7.45 7.22
C GLU A 188 -7.54 8.31 7.94
N TYR A 189 -6.75 7.70 8.83
CA TYR A 189 -5.61 8.35 9.48
C TYR A 189 -4.58 8.84 8.47
N LEU A 190 -4.18 8.00 7.51
CA LEU A 190 -3.21 8.38 6.47
C LEU A 190 -3.74 9.52 5.62
N ALA A 191 -5.01 9.50 5.24
CA ALA A 191 -5.64 10.59 4.49
C ALA A 191 -5.55 11.92 5.26
N ALA A 192 -5.95 11.90 6.53
CA ALA A 192 -6.00 13.10 7.36
C ALA A 192 -4.61 13.72 7.63
N HIS A 193 -3.52 12.90 7.63
CA HIS A 193 -2.19 13.35 8.08
C HIS A 193 -1.13 13.41 6.98
N SER A 194 -1.47 13.08 5.73
CA SER A 194 -0.47 12.99 4.67
C SER A 194 -0.85 13.67 3.36
N GLY A 195 -1.86 14.54 3.39
CA GLY A 195 -2.27 15.31 2.21
C GLY A 195 -3.00 14.47 1.16
N PHE A 196 -3.70 13.43 1.59
CA PHE A 196 -4.57 12.64 0.73
C PHE A 196 -6.04 12.83 1.09
N ARG A 197 -6.90 12.64 0.12
CA ARG A 197 -8.34 12.45 0.32
C ARG A 197 -8.64 10.96 0.12
N LEU A 198 -9.24 10.31 1.12
CA LEU A 198 -9.76 8.96 0.98
C LEU A 198 -11.05 9.01 0.16
N ILE A 199 -11.07 8.31 -0.99
CA ILE A 199 -12.26 8.21 -1.84
C ILE A 199 -13.11 7.05 -1.37
N PHE A 200 -12.50 5.86 -1.23
CA PHE A 200 -13.12 4.71 -0.56
C PHE A 200 -12.07 3.77 0.03
N ALA A 201 -12.49 2.95 1.01
CA ALA A 201 -11.73 1.84 1.58
C ALA A 201 -12.71 0.74 1.97
N GLU A 202 -13.01 -0.16 1.04
CA GLU A 202 -14.01 -1.23 1.18
C GLU A 202 -13.61 -2.45 0.36
N ASN A 203 -14.05 -3.63 0.77
CA ASN A 203 -13.87 -4.87 0.03
C ASN A 203 -12.41 -5.13 -0.39
N ASP A 204 -11.47 -4.83 0.51
CA ASP A 204 -10.02 -4.96 0.27
C ASP A 204 -9.47 -4.02 -0.84
N LEU A 205 -10.25 -3.03 -1.26
CA LEU A 205 -9.85 -1.99 -2.21
C LEU A 205 -9.83 -0.64 -1.53
N ILE A 206 -8.78 0.11 -1.77
CA ILE A 206 -8.57 1.45 -1.24
C ILE A 206 -8.20 2.37 -2.41
N LEU A 207 -8.92 3.47 -2.55
CA LEU A 207 -8.60 4.52 -3.49
C LEU A 207 -8.46 5.84 -2.74
N MET A 208 -7.32 6.48 -2.95
CA MET A 208 -6.98 7.78 -2.37
C MET A 208 -6.51 8.73 -3.47
N GLN A 209 -6.73 10.01 -3.28
CA GLN A 209 -6.24 11.05 -4.17
C GLN A 209 -5.35 12.01 -3.41
N LYS A 210 -4.15 12.28 -3.95
CA LYS A 210 -3.27 13.29 -3.40
C LYS A 210 -3.89 14.68 -3.59
N ALA A 211 -3.93 15.48 -2.54
CA ALA A 211 -4.47 16.84 -2.60
C ALA A 211 -3.65 17.71 -3.55
N SER A 212 -4.32 18.57 -4.32
CA SER A 212 -3.65 19.64 -5.07
C SER A 212 -3.22 20.75 -4.11
N GLY A 213 -2.05 21.38 -4.35
CA GLY A 213 -1.37 22.28 -3.40
C GLY A 213 -2.15 23.47 -2.86
N SER A 214 -3.34 23.77 -3.37
CA SER A 214 -4.24 24.81 -2.84
C SER A 214 -5.07 24.36 -1.62
N ALA A 215 -5.08 23.07 -1.26
CA ALA A 215 -5.94 22.50 -0.21
C ALA A 215 -5.24 22.24 1.14
N ILE A 216 -3.92 22.40 1.22
CA ILE A 216 -3.17 22.15 2.46
C ILE A 216 -3.20 23.44 3.32
N LYS A 217 -4.25 23.61 4.11
CA LYS A 217 -4.17 24.47 5.31
C LYS A 217 -3.20 23.78 6.28
N ARG A 218 -1.95 24.23 6.33
CA ARG A 218 -1.02 23.85 7.39
C ARG A 218 -1.62 24.28 8.72
N ASP A 219 -1.84 23.34 9.61
CA ASP A 219 -2.12 23.66 11.01
C ASP A 219 -0.88 24.39 11.58
N PRO A 220 -0.96 25.68 11.96
CA PRO A 220 0.18 26.45 12.42
C PRO A 220 0.75 25.96 13.77
N ASN A 221 0.12 24.97 14.40
CA ASN A 221 0.52 24.46 15.73
C ASN A 221 1.37 23.19 15.71
N LEU A 222 1.74 22.66 14.54
CA LEU A 222 2.69 21.56 14.44
C LEU A 222 4.11 22.09 14.24
N THR A 223 4.73 22.56 15.32
CA THR A 223 6.19 22.72 15.40
C THR A 223 6.86 21.35 15.44
N PRO A 224 7.90 21.10 14.62
CA PRO A 224 8.72 19.89 14.77
C PRO A 224 9.43 19.97 16.12
N GLY A 225 9.07 19.07 17.04
CA GLY A 225 9.79 18.94 18.29
C GLY A 225 11.24 18.51 18.01
N ASN A 226 12.17 19.29 18.56
CA ASN A 226 13.61 19.02 18.68
C ASN A 226 13.89 17.65 19.29
#